data_f2e8cc59379083836982e4022efe3dfb
#
_entry.id   f2e8cc59379083836982e4022efe3dfb
#
_cell.length_a   1.000
_cell.length_b   1.000
_cell.length_c   1.000
_cell.angle_alpha   90.00
_cell.angle_beta   90.00
_cell.angle_gamma   90.00
#
_symmetry.space_group_name_H-M   'P 1'
#
loop_
_entity.id
_entity.type
_entity.pdbx_description
1 polymer ?
#
loop_
_entity_poly.entity_id
_entity_poly.type
_entity_poly.pdbx_seq_one_letter_code
_entity_poly.pdbx_strand_id
1 'polypeptide(L)'
;MKQYNRIKAKHPDTVLLFRVGDFYETFGSDAIAAAKVLDIVLTKRGNGSASEIELAGFPHHSLDTYLPKLVKSGLKVAVCDQLEDPKQAKGLVKRGVTELVTPGLVTHDHVLESKVNHFVASLHWTPKGVGLALLDLSTGEFQAAEGDARWIDRILRSLEPKEWLLDRRHEGDVRALFGDDVPRTTLEDWVFTKAYAEEWIAKQFGTGTLKGFGLEDAPLATIAAGAVLHYLDFIHHRETTHIQGCLLYTSPSPRD
;
A
#
# COMPACT_ATOMS: atom_id res chain seq x y z
N MET A 1 12.29 15.74 17.31
CA MET A 1 12.88 15.52 15.96
C MET A 1 13.67 14.21 15.81
N LYS A 2 14.62 13.83 16.68
CA LYS A 2 15.42 12.58 16.49
C LYS A 2 14.55 11.32 16.30
N GLN A 3 13.47 11.15 17.08
CA GLN A 3 12.59 9.99 16.97
C GLN A 3 11.78 10.04 15.66
N TYR A 4 11.24 11.20 15.27
CA TYR A 4 10.57 11.42 14.00
C TYR A 4 11.46 11.04 12.81
N ASN A 5 12.67 11.61 12.73
CA ASN A 5 13.59 11.36 11.62
C ASN A 5 13.98 9.88 11.49
N ARG A 6 14.15 9.17 12.62
CA ARG A 6 14.45 7.74 12.63
C ARG A 6 13.30 6.91 12.08
N ILE A 7 12.06 7.29 12.38
CA ILE A 7 10.87 6.59 11.87
C ILE A 7 10.66 6.95 10.40
N LYS A 8 10.77 8.24 10.04
CA LYS A 8 10.63 8.71 8.65
C LYS A 8 11.64 8.04 7.71
N ALA A 9 12.88 7.83 8.15
CA ALA A 9 13.89 7.13 7.36
C ALA A 9 13.53 5.68 7.01
N LYS A 10 12.64 5.06 7.77
CA LYS A 10 12.11 3.70 7.46
C LYS A 10 10.90 3.73 6.51
N HIS A 11 10.25 4.87 6.40
CA HIS A 11 9.05 5.08 5.59
C HIS A 11 9.20 6.35 4.73
N PRO A 12 10.21 6.41 3.83
CA PRO A 12 10.57 7.64 3.11
C PRO A 12 9.43 8.15 2.21
N ASP A 13 8.67 7.24 1.59
CA ASP A 13 7.64 7.53 0.59
C ASP A 13 6.23 7.73 1.20
N THR A 14 6.14 7.94 2.53
CA THR A 14 4.86 8.13 3.21
C THR A 14 4.78 9.51 3.87
N VAL A 15 3.60 10.05 4.00
CA VAL A 15 3.34 11.15 4.95
C VAL A 15 3.30 10.56 6.35
N LEU A 16 4.24 10.96 7.21
CA LEU A 16 4.31 10.47 8.58
C LEU A 16 3.46 11.36 9.49
N LEU A 17 2.33 10.84 9.95
CA LEU A 17 1.51 11.44 11.01
C LEU A 17 2.06 11.01 12.37
N PHE A 18 2.74 11.92 13.06
CA PHE A 18 3.48 11.62 14.28
C PHE A 18 2.74 12.17 15.51
N ARG A 19 2.31 11.30 16.41
CA ARG A 19 1.57 11.68 17.60
C ARG A 19 2.40 12.49 18.58
N VAL A 20 1.96 13.73 18.85
CA VAL A 20 2.57 14.63 19.84
C VAL A 20 1.46 15.16 20.74
N GLY A 21 1.36 14.62 21.94
CA GLY A 21 0.24 14.94 22.84
C GLY A 21 -1.11 14.62 22.19
N ASP A 22 -1.95 15.63 22.06
CA ASP A 22 -3.30 15.50 21.49
C ASP A 22 -3.36 15.76 19.97
N PHE A 23 -2.21 15.88 19.30
CA PHE A 23 -2.12 16.15 17.88
C PHE A 23 -1.37 15.05 17.12
N TYR A 24 -1.73 14.86 15.85
CA TYR A 24 -0.84 14.32 14.86
C TYR A 24 -0.13 15.48 14.17
N GLU A 25 1.19 15.50 14.29
CA GLU A 25 2.07 16.48 13.65
C GLU A 25 2.85 15.84 12.50
N THR A 26 3.08 16.60 11.45
CA THR A 26 3.93 16.22 10.33
C THR A 26 4.89 17.35 10.00
N PHE A 27 6.08 17.05 9.46
CA PHE A 27 7.18 18.00 9.33
C PHE A 27 7.78 18.02 7.93
N GLY A 28 8.38 19.15 7.55
CA GLY A 28 9.10 19.34 6.28
C GLY A 28 8.21 19.13 5.06
N SER A 29 8.68 18.34 4.10
CA SER A 29 7.92 18.01 2.87
C SER A 29 6.56 17.36 3.13
N ASP A 30 6.47 16.53 4.18
CA ASP A 30 5.23 15.89 4.57
C ASP A 30 4.20 16.93 5.06
N ALA A 31 4.66 17.95 5.82
CA ALA A 31 3.81 19.03 6.29
C ALA A 31 3.26 19.85 5.13
N ILE A 32 4.09 20.16 4.13
CA ILE A 32 3.68 20.90 2.93
C ILE A 32 2.62 20.10 2.16
N ALA A 33 2.86 18.80 1.94
CA ALA A 33 1.92 17.94 1.23
C ALA A 33 0.59 17.79 1.99
N ALA A 34 0.65 17.52 3.29
CA ALA A 34 -0.54 17.37 4.13
C ALA A 34 -1.34 18.67 4.23
N ALA A 35 -0.70 19.81 4.46
CA ALA A 35 -1.37 21.09 4.56
C ALA A 35 -2.14 21.45 3.27
N LYS A 36 -1.53 21.17 2.11
CA LYS A 36 -2.16 21.41 0.79
C LYS A 36 -3.41 20.54 0.58
N VAL A 37 -3.36 19.27 0.96
CA VAL A 37 -4.47 18.32 0.74
C VAL A 37 -5.60 18.53 1.74
N LEU A 38 -5.24 18.78 3.00
CA LEU A 38 -6.20 18.90 4.10
C LEU A 38 -6.78 20.29 4.28
N ASP A 39 -6.23 21.29 3.59
CA ASP A 39 -6.54 22.73 3.76
C ASP A 39 -6.39 23.18 5.22
N ILE A 40 -5.27 22.77 5.85
CA ILE A 40 -4.90 23.14 7.21
C ILE A 40 -3.70 24.09 7.21
N VAL A 41 -3.52 24.79 8.34
CA VAL A 41 -2.46 25.79 8.47
C VAL A 41 -1.08 25.16 8.43
N LEU A 42 -0.23 25.63 7.50
CA LEU A 42 1.18 25.33 7.48
C LEU A 42 1.93 26.38 8.32
N THR A 43 2.58 25.92 9.38
CA THR A 43 3.37 26.77 10.27
C THR A 43 4.85 26.38 10.20
N LYS A 44 5.68 27.06 10.99
CA LYS A 44 7.10 26.73 11.13
C LYS A 44 7.43 26.53 12.59
N ARG A 45 8.27 25.54 12.87
CA ARG A 45 8.79 25.25 14.19
C ARG A 45 10.28 25.52 14.24
N GLY A 46 10.70 26.41 15.13
CA GLY A 46 12.12 26.61 15.43
C GLY A 46 12.72 25.38 16.12
N ASN A 47 13.85 24.92 15.63
CA ASN A 47 14.48 23.68 16.09
C ASN A 47 15.63 23.93 17.08
N GLY A 48 15.72 25.14 17.69
CA GLY A 48 16.79 25.52 18.58
C GLY A 48 18.16 25.79 17.88
N SER A 49 18.23 25.52 16.60
CA SER A 49 19.27 25.95 15.66
C SER A 49 18.63 26.90 14.66
N ALA A 50 19.39 27.71 13.95
CA ALA A 50 18.91 28.76 13.05
C ALA A 50 18.02 28.32 11.86
N SER A 51 17.63 27.05 11.79
CA SER A 51 16.74 26.49 10.76
C SER A 51 15.35 26.21 11.31
N GLU A 52 14.36 26.90 10.74
CA GLU A 52 12.94 26.57 10.91
C GLU A 52 12.58 25.37 10.03
N ILE A 53 11.68 24.52 10.53
CA ILE A 53 11.11 23.40 9.76
C ILE A 53 9.60 23.60 9.63
N GLU A 54 9.06 23.31 8.47
CA GLU A 54 7.61 23.34 8.22
C GLU A 54 6.92 22.34 9.13
N LEU A 55 5.77 22.74 9.65
CA LEU A 55 4.91 21.98 10.55
C LEU A 55 3.46 22.14 10.14
N ALA A 56 2.76 21.04 10.01
CA ALA A 56 1.31 21.00 9.95
C ALA A 56 0.79 19.92 10.90
N GLY A 57 -0.43 20.06 11.38
CA GLY A 57 -1.01 19.07 12.28
C GLY A 57 -2.48 19.31 12.55
N PHE A 58 -3.11 18.28 13.08
CA PHE A 58 -4.53 18.29 13.44
C PHE A 58 -4.77 17.47 14.72
N PRO A 59 -5.88 17.71 15.45
CA PRO A 59 -6.22 16.95 16.65
C PRO A 59 -6.35 15.46 16.35
N HIS A 60 -5.81 14.60 17.21
CA HIS A 60 -5.75 13.16 16.97
C HIS A 60 -7.13 12.51 16.81
N HIS A 61 -8.15 13.00 17.51
CA HIS A 61 -9.52 12.51 17.38
C HIS A 61 -10.15 12.79 16.03
N SER A 62 -9.52 13.62 15.21
CA SER A 62 -9.95 13.92 13.83
C SER A 62 -9.26 13.05 12.77
N LEU A 63 -8.52 11.99 13.19
CA LEU A 63 -7.80 11.10 12.26
C LEU A 63 -8.74 10.53 11.20
N ASP A 64 -9.90 10.01 11.59
CA ASP A 64 -10.89 9.41 10.69
C ASP A 64 -11.46 10.39 9.65
N THR A 65 -11.36 11.69 9.91
CA THR A 65 -11.76 12.74 8.96
C THR A 65 -10.65 13.10 7.99
N TYR A 66 -9.40 13.14 8.45
CA TYR A 66 -8.27 13.65 7.67
C TYR A 66 -7.49 12.55 6.93
N LEU A 67 -7.32 11.37 7.53
CA LEU A 67 -6.62 10.25 6.92
C LEU A 67 -7.20 9.85 5.55
N PRO A 68 -8.54 9.70 5.39
CA PRO A 68 -9.12 9.38 4.10
C PRO A 68 -8.84 10.43 3.02
N LYS A 69 -8.77 11.71 3.37
CA LYS A 69 -8.48 12.79 2.41
C LYS A 69 -7.05 12.68 1.87
N LEU A 70 -6.07 12.40 2.75
CA LEU A 70 -4.68 12.19 2.35
C LEU A 70 -4.56 10.99 1.41
N VAL A 71 -5.18 9.88 1.77
CA VAL A 71 -5.11 8.64 0.98
C VAL A 71 -5.84 8.78 -0.35
N LYS A 72 -7.03 9.41 -0.39
CA LYS A 72 -7.76 9.70 -1.64
C LYS A 72 -6.97 10.64 -2.59
N SER A 73 -6.07 11.47 -2.07
CA SER A 73 -5.18 12.30 -2.89
C SER A 73 -3.98 11.53 -3.47
N GLY A 74 -3.89 10.22 -3.25
CA GLY A 74 -2.80 9.36 -3.73
C GLY A 74 -1.60 9.28 -2.77
N LEU A 75 -1.69 9.86 -1.56
CA LEU A 75 -0.61 9.80 -0.58
C LEU A 75 -0.68 8.52 0.25
N LYS A 76 0.49 7.92 0.47
CA LYS A 76 0.65 6.87 1.48
C LYS A 76 0.85 7.53 2.84
N VAL A 77 0.22 7.01 3.87
CA VAL A 77 0.25 7.60 5.21
C VAL A 77 0.70 6.59 6.24
N ALA A 78 1.73 6.93 7.00
CA ALA A 78 2.16 6.17 8.16
C ALA A 78 1.63 6.84 9.44
N VAL A 79 0.74 6.17 10.14
CA VAL A 79 0.24 6.63 11.46
C VAL A 79 1.20 6.15 12.53
N CYS A 80 1.78 7.09 13.26
CA CYS A 80 2.75 6.82 14.30
C CYS A 80 2.21 7.25 15.66
N ASP A 81 1.89 6.28 16.49
CA ASP A 81 1.29 6.49 17.79
C ASP A 81 2.24 6.24 18.95
N GLN A 82 1.79 6.61 20.16
CA GLN A 82 2.47 6.34 21.41
C GLN A 82 2.27 4.86 21.77
N LEU A 83 3.37 4.15 22.02
CA LEU A 83 3.33 2.72 22.35
C LEU A 83 3.24 2.46 23.86
N GLU A 84 3.27 3.52 24.66
CA GLU A 84 3.19 3.45 26.12
C GLU A 84 2.42 4.66 26.65
N ASP A 85 1.84 4.52 27.86
CA ASP A 85 1.13 5.62 28.54
C ASP A 85 2.13 6.74 28.88
N PRO A 86 1.90 7.98 28.40
CA PRO A 86 2.75 9.13 28.73
C PRO A 86 2.92 9.38 30.22
N LYS A 87 1.92 9.03 31.04
CA LYS A 87 1.94 9.20 32.49
C LYS A 87 2.88 8.21 33.19
N GLN A 88 3.20 7.09 32.54
CA GLN A 88 4.05 6.03 33.08
C GLN A 88 5.46 6.04 32.48
N ALA A 89 5.68 6.84 31.44
CA ALA A 89 6.95 6.91 30.75
C ALA A 89 8.04 7.58 31.61
N LYS A 90 9.15 6.87 31.83
CA LYS A 90 10.34 7.38 32.54
C LYS A 90 11.26 8.18 31.57
N GLY A 91 10.68 9.03 30.73
CA GLY A 91 11.46 9.81 29.74
C GLY A 91 10.64 10.15 28.50
N LEU A 92 11.29 10.13 27.34
CA LEU A 92 10.60 10.37 26.07
C LEU A 92 9.72 9.18 25.71
N VAL A 93 8.41 9.39 25.62
CA VAL A 93 7.42 8.38 25.23
C VAL A 93 7.84 7.68 23.94
N LYS A 94 7.86 6.35 23.96
CA LYS A 94 8.14 5.53 22.78
C LYS A 94 7.00 5.64 21.79
N ARG A 95 7.36 5.77 20.52
CA ARG A 95 6.41 5.82 19.40
C ARG A 95 6.82 4.85 18.31
N GLY A 96 5.84 4.32 17.60
CA GLY A 96 6.04 3.44 16.47
C GLY A 96 4.92 3.60 15.46
N VAL A 97 5.16 3.16 14.24
CA VAL A 97 4.11 3.08 13.22
C VAL A 97 3.16 1.96 13.63
N THR A 98 1.91 2.32 13.86
CA THR A 98 0.83 1.40 14.23
C THR A 98 0.02 0.99 13.02
N GLU A 99 -0.01 1.83 12.00
CA GLU A 99 -0.77 1.61 10.78
C GLU A 99 -0.08 2.26 9.58
N LEU A 100 -0.10 1.59 8.43
CA LEU A 100 0.33 2.12 7.15
C LEU A 100 -0.86 2.01 6.18
N VAL A 101 -1.40 3.16 5.78
CA VAL A 101 -2.56 3.25 4.88
C VAL A 101 -2.12 3.73 3.52
N THR A 102 -2.55 3.03 2.48
CA THR A 102 -2.18 3.31 1.09
C THR A 102 -3.41 3.42 0.20
N PRO A 103 -3.33 4.06 -0.97
CA PRO A 103 -4.48 4.26 -1.85
C PRO A 103 -5.18 2.97 -2.29
N GLY A 104 -4.42 1.87 -2.45
CA GLY A 104 -4.95 0.57 -2.85
C GLY A 104 -5.41 -0.31 -1.70
N LEU A 105 -5.01 0.01 -0.46
CA LEU A 105 -5.31 -0.79 0.73
C LEU A 105 -5.98 0.09 1.79
N VAL A 106 -7.24 0.40 1.54
CA VAL A 106 -8.10 1.17 2.45
C VAL A 106 -9.18 0.24 3.00
N THR A 107 -9.35 0.22 4.31
CA THR A 107 -10.44 -0.51 4.96
C THR A 107 -11.71 0.35 5.03
N HIS A 108 -12.87 -0.29 5.21
CA HIS A 108 -14.16 0.40 5.34
C HIS A 108 -14.20 1.42 6.49
N ASP A 109 -13.42 1.21 7.54
CA ASP A 109 -13.36 2.11 8.69
C ASP A 109 -12.83 3.51 8.33
N HIS A 110 -12.07 3.62 7.24
CA HIS A 110 -11.46 4.87 6.79
C HIS A 110 -12.14 5.50 5.56
N VAL A 111 -13.10 4.81 4.91
CA VAL A 111 -13.78 5.32 3.69
C VAL A 111 -15.29 5.13 3.77
N LEU A 112 -16.00 6.19 4.02
CA LEU A 112 -17.48 6.21 4.13
C LEU A 112 -18.23 5.99 2.80
N GLU A 113 -17.55 5.89 1.66
CA GLU A 113 -18.18 5.68 0.35
C GLU A 113 -18.07 4.20 -0.07
N SER A 114 -19.04 3.42 0.37
CA SER A 114 -19.07 1.95 0.37
C SER A 114 -19.45 1.24 -0.94
N LYS A 115 -19.26 1.83 -2.11
CA LYS A 115 -19.70 1.21 -3.38
C LYS A 115 -18.65 1.14 -4.49
N VAL A 116 -17.40 1.54 -4.22
CA VAL A 116 -16.33 1.49 -5.22
C VAL A 116 -15.22 0.57 -4.71
N ASN A 117 -14.89 -0.44 -5.48
CA ASN A 117 -13.77 -1.33 -5.17
C ASN A 117 -12.45 -0.54 -5.15
N HIS A 118 -11.63 -0.79 -4.14
CA HIS A 118 -10.32 -0.19 -3.97
C HIS A 118 -9.23 -1.25 -4.17
N PHE A 119 -8.95 -1.57 -5.44
CA PHE A 119 -7.94 -2.56 -5.76
C PHE A 119 -6.52 -2.02 -5.59
N VAL A 120 -5.65 -2.80 -4.94
CA VAL A 120 -4.22 -2.80 -5.19
C VAL A 120 -3.93 -3.83 -6.28
N ALA A 121 -3.10 -3.45 -7.24
CA ALA A 121 -2.68 -4.34 -8.32
C ALA A 121 -1.18 -4.63 -8.23
N SER A 122 -0.78 -5.90 -8.31
CA SER A 122 0.61 -6.28 -8.53
C SER A 122 0.82 -6.68 -9.99
N LEU A 123 1.86 -6.16 -10.60
CA LEU A 123 2.22 -6.41 -11.99
C LEU A 123 3.61 -7.04 -12.07
N HIS A 124 3.67 -8.28 -12.55
CA HIS A 124 4.91 -8.97 -12.84
C HIS A 124 5.11 -9.06 -14.36
N TRP A 125 5.98 -8.20 -14.87
CA TRP A 125 6.28 -8.13 -16.29
C TRP A 125 7.43 -9.06 -16.68
N THR A 126 7.28 -9.69 -17.84
CA THR A 126 8.34 -10.41 -18.56
C THR A 126 8.20 -10.19 -20.07
N PRO A 127 9.25 -10.44 -20.88
CA PRO A 127 9.14 -10.40 -22.34
C PRO A 127 8.11 -11.38 -22.94
N LYS A 128 7.68 -12.38 -22.17
CA LYS A 128 6.73 -13.42 -22.62
C LYS A 128 5.28 -13.12 -22.24
N GLY A 129 5.05 -12.20 -21.31
CA GLY A 129 3.71 -11.86 -20.81
C GLY A 129 3.74 -11.14 -19.48
N VAL A 130 2.57 -10.81 -18.98
CA VAL A 130 2.37 -10.09 -17.74
C VAL A 130 1.49 -10.91 -16.80
N GLY A 131 1.94 -11.09 -15.57
CA GLY A 131 1.13 -11.55 -14.45
C GLY A 131 0.51 -10.34 -13.74
N LEU A 132 -0.75 -10.44 -13.42
CA LEU A 132 -1.53 -9.46 -12.67
C LEU A 132 -2.15 -10.14 -11.45
N ALA A 133 -2.14 -9.46 -10.32
CA ALA A 133 -2.97 -9.79 -9.19
C ALA A 133 -3.65 -8.54 -8.65
N LEU A 134 -4.91 -8.65 -8.27
CA LEU A 134 -5.77 -7.58 -7.81
C LEU A 134 -6.37 -7.98 -6.46
N LEU A 135 -6.24 -7.13 -5.46
CA LEU A 135 -6.85 -7.35 -4.15
C LEU A 135 -7.64 -6.11 -3.73
N ASP A 136 -8.91 -6.30 -3.40
CA ASP A 136 -9.68 -5.36 -2.60
C ASP A 136 -9.68 -5.84 -1.15
N LEU A 137 -8.93 -5.13 -0.31
CA LEU A 137 -8.77 -5.51 1.09
C LEU A 137 -10.09 -5.41 1.88
N SER A 138 -10.98 -4.50 1.49
CA SER A 138 -12.23 -4.27 2.20
C SER A 138 -13.24 -5.40 2.05
N THR A 139 -13.23 -6.05 0.90
CA THR A 139 -14.14 -7.16 0.58
C THR A 139 -13.47 -8.53 0.67
N GLY A 140 -12.14 -8.57 0.66
CA GLY A 140 -11.36 -9.80 0.52
C GLY A 140 -11.36 -10.36 -0.90
N GLU A 141 -11.87 -9.61 -1.89
CA GLU A 141 -11.86 -10.03 -3.28
C GLU A 141 -10.43 -10.06 -3.81
N PHE A 142 -9.94 -11.26 -4.14
CA PHE A 142 -8.59 -11.48 -4.64
C PHE A 142 -8.63 -12.22 -5.97
N GLN A 143 -8.09 -11.59 -6.99
CA GLN A 143 -8.10 -12.07 -8.37
C GLN A 143 -6.69 -12.09 -8.92
N ALA A 144 -6.40 -13.03 -9.82
CA ALA A 144 -5.14 -13.08 -10.56
C ALA A 144 -5.38 -13.34 -12.05
N ALA A 145 -4.46 -12.91 -12.88
CA ALA A 145 -4.53 -13.07 -14.33
C ALA A 145 -3.12 -13.20 -14.92
N GLU A 146 -3.00 -13.91 -16.05
CA GLU A 146 -1.76 -14.00 -16.81
C GLU A 146 -2.07 -13.94 -18.30
N GLY A 147 -1.38 -13.05 -19.04
CA GLY A 147 -1.61 -12.88 -20.46
C GLY A 147 -0.71 -11.86 -21.12
N ASP A 148 -1.04 -11.50 -22.36
CA ASP A 148 -0.34 -10.44 -23.06
C ASP A 148 -0.64 -9.04 -22.46
N ALA A 149 0.23 -8.07 -22.75
CA ALA A 149 0.12 -6.73 -22.19
C ALA A 149 -1.20 -6.02 -22.59
N ARG A 150 -1.75 -6.29 -23.79
CA ARG A 150 -2.99 -5.66 -24.26
C ARG A 150 -4.20 -6.17 -23.48
N TRP A 151 -4.22 -7.45 -23.17
CA TRP A 151 -5.30 -8.04 -22.39
C TRP A 151 -5.25 -7.55 -20.92
N ILE A 152 -4.05 -7.51 -20.34
CA ILE A 152 -3.85 -6.95 -18.98
C ILE A 152 -4.23 -5.47 -18.93
N ASP A 153 -3.88 -4.65 -19.93
CA ASP A 153 -4.27 -3.24 -20.00
C ASP A 153 -5.81 -3.07 -19.98
N ARG A 154 -6.54 -3.93 -20.68
CA ARG A 154 -8.02 -3.90 -20.63
C ARG A 154 -8.57 -4.17 -19.23
N ILE A 155 -7.98 -5.11 -18.49
CA ILE A 155 -8.39 -5.40 -17.11
C ILE A 155 -8.09 -4.20 -16.23
N LEU A 156 -6.88 -3.63 -16.30
CA LEU A 156 -6.47 -2.47 -15.52
C LEU A 156 -7.38 -1.26 -15.76
N ARG A 157 -7.73 -0.98 -17.02
CA ARG A 157 -8.67 0.11 -17.35
C ARG A 157 -10.10 -0.15 -16.90
N SER A 158 -10.52 -1.40 -16.83
CA SER A 158 -11.88 -1.76 -16.37
C SER A 158 -12.02 -1.70 -14.85
N LEU A 159 -10.99 -2.09 -14.11
CA LEU A 159 -11.03 -2.21 -12.66
C LEU A 159 -10.41 -1.01 -11.92
N GLU A 160 -9.69 -0.16 -12.65
CA GLU A 160 -9.09 1.10 -12.17
C GLU A 160 -8.41 0.96 -10.79
N PRO A 161 -7.40 0.08 -10.64
CA PRO A 161 -6.75 -0.10 -9.36
C PRO A 161 -6.13 1.22 -8.87
N LYS A 162 -6.16 1.45 -7.57
CA LYS A 162 -5.74 2.71 -6.96
C LYS A 162 -4.26 2.75 -6.59
N GLU A 163 -3.60 1.59 -6.65
CA GLU A 163 -2.16 1.47 -6.40
C GLU A 163 -1.59 0.29 -7.18
N TRP A 164 -0.35 0.44 -7.68
CA TRP A 164 0.41 -0.62 -8.33
C TRP A 164 1.62 -1.04 -7.52
N LEU A 165 1.84 -2.34 -7.41
CA LEU A 165 3.03 -2.98 -6.84
C LEU A 165 3.89 -3.49 -8.00
N LEU A 166 5.13 -3.05 -8.07
CA LEU A 166 6.02 -3.32 -9.18
C LEU A 166 7.37 -3.86 -8.70
N ASP A 167 7.95 -4.76 -9.49
CA ASP A 167 9.37 -5.09 -9.38
C ASP A 167 10.20 -3.85 -9.75
N ARG A 168 11.09 -3.42 -8.87
CA ARG A 168 11.96 -2.25 -9.07
C ARG A 168 12.73 -2.33 -10.40
N ARG A 169 13.12 -3.53 -10.85
CA ARG A 169 13.86 -3.72 -12.10
C ARG A 169 13.03 -3.42 -13.33
N HIS A 170 11.73 -3.61 -13.26
CA HIS A 170 10.80 -3.52 -14.39
C HIS A 170 9.82 -2.36 -14.30
N GLU A 171 10.03 -1.43 -13.37
CA GLU A 171 9.19 -0.23 -13.23
C GLU A 171 9.11 0.56 -14.55
N GLY A 172 10.25 0.73 -15.23
CA GLY A 172 10.31 1.44 -16.51
C GLY A 172 9.52 0.75 -17.63
N ASP A 173 9.58 -0.57 -17.70
CA ASP A 173 8.85 -1.38 -18.71
C ASP A 173 7.34 -1.29 -18.47
N VAL A 174 6.89 -1.44 -17.24
CA VAL A 174 5.47 -1.36 -16.86
C VAL A 174 4.94 0.05 -17.13
N ARG A 175 5.70 1.08 -16.79
CA ARG A 175 5.35 2.47 -17.05
C ARG A 175 5.20 2.78 -18.54
N ALA A 176 6.08 2.24 -19.36
CA ALA A 176 6.01 2.40 -20.82
C ALA A 176 4.78 1.71 -21.42
N LEU A 177 4.33 0.60 -20.84
CA LEU A 177 3.20 -0.19 -21.36
C LEU A 177 1.83 0.34 -20.85
N PHE A 178 1.73 0.75 -19.58
CA PHE A 178 0.45 0.98 -18.91
C PHE A 178 0.27 2.42 -18.42
N GLY A 179 1.29 3.28 -18.57
CA GLY A 179 1.23 4.69 -18.15
C GLY A 179 1.74 4.94 -16.73
N ASP A 180 1.53 6.16 -16.26
CA ASP A 180 2.17 6.74 -15.06
C ASP A 180 1.19 7.34 -14.06
N ASP A 181 -0.11 7.24 -14.30
CA ASP A 181 -1.13 8.00 -13.59
C ASP A 181 -1.56 7.38 -12.25
N VAL A 182 -1.14 6.13 -11.96
CA VAL A 182 -1.52 5.40 -10.74
C VAL A 182 -0.37 5.43 -9.72
N PRO A 183 -0.64 5.71 -8.44
CA PRO A 183 0.34 5.60 -7.36
C PRO A 183 1.03 4.23 -7.36
N ARG A 184 2.35 4.21 -7.12
CA ARG A 184 3.16 3.00 -7.21
C ARG A 184 3.94 2.73 -5.93
N THR A 185 4.15 1.45 -5.67
CA THR A 185 5.11 0.93 -4.70
C THR A 185 6.03 -0.04 -5.40
N THR A 186 7.32 0.28 -5.43
CA THR A 186 8.33 -0.66 -5.91
C THR A 186 8.78 -1.57 -4.78
N LEU A 187 8.76 -2.87 -5.04
CA LEU A 187 9.23 -3.91 -4.15
C LEU A 187 10.57 -4.47 -4.65
N GLU A 188 11.30 -5.12 -3.76
CA GLU A 188 12.57 -5.75 -4.09
C GLU A 188 12.35 -6.96 -5.02
N ASP A 189 13.34 -7.25 -5.85
CA ASP A 189 13.27 -8.27 -6.90
C ASP A 189 13.01 -9.69 -6.41
N TRP A 190 13.51 -10.03 -5.22
CA TRP A 190 13.31 -11.35 -4.61
C TRP A 190 11.84 -11.64 -4.25
N VAL A 191 11.02 -10.59 -4.07
CA VAL A 191 9.57 -10.73 -3.85
C VAL A 191 8.88 -11.33 -5.08
N PHE A 192 9.38 -10.98 -6.29
CA PHE A 192 8.85 -11.45 -7.57
C PHE A 192 9.50 -12.75 -8.04
N THR A 193 9.60 -13.71 -7.14
CA THR A 193 10.09 -15.06 -7.46
C THR A 193 9.02 -16.12 -7.22
N LYS A 194 8.99 -17.18 -8.06
CA LYS A 194 7.95 -18.22 -7.98
C LYS A 194 7.95 -18.91 -6.61
N ALA A 195 9.12 -19.33 -6.13
CA ALA A 195 9.22 -20.06 -4.86
C ALA A 195 8.72 -19.21 -3.68
N TYR A 196 9.07 -17.91 -3.66
CA TYR A 196 8.60 -16.99 -2.61
C TYR A 196 7.09 -16.76 -2.68
N ALA A 197 6.55 -16.59 -3.88
CA ALA A 197 5.11 -16.42 -4.07
C ALA A 197 4.31 -17.65 -3.63
N GLU A 198 4.78 -18.87 -3.96
CA GLU A 198 4.17 -20.12 -3.55
C GLU A 198 4.15 -20.28 -2.02
N GLU A 199 5.23 -19.87 -1.33
CA GLU A 199 5.29 -19.86 0.14
C GLU A 199 4.23 -18.92 0.75
N TRP A 200 4.10 -17.70 0.23
CA TRP A 200 3.11 -16.75 0.72
C TRP A 200 1.67 -17.21 0.48
N ILE A 201 1.39 -17.77 -0.69
CA ILE A 201 0.06 -18.30 -1.02
C ILE A 201 -0.27 -19.50 -0.11
N ALA A 202 0.68 -20.41 0.08
CA ALA A 202 0.51 -21.55 0.97
C ALA A 202 0.26 -21.12 2.43
N LYS A 203 1.00 -20.12 2.91
CA LYS A 203 0.84 -19.53 4.25
C LYS A 203 -0.54 -18.89 4.42
N GLN A 204 -1.00 -18.07 3.46
CA GLN A 204 -2.27 -17.36 3.53
C GLN A 204 -3.47 -18.30 3.53
N PHE A 205 -3.47 -19.31 2.64
CA PHE A 205 -4.64 -20.16 2.43
C PHE A 205 -4.55 -21.53 3.14
N GLY A 206 -3.47 -21.78 3.89
CA GLY A 206 -3.28 -23.04 4.61
C GLY A 206 -3.23 -24.27 3.69
N THR A 207 -2.74 -24.13 2.46
CA THR A 207 -2.75 -25.16 1.44
C THR A 207 -1.33 -25.60 1.06
N GLY A 208 -1.16 -26.88 0.75
CA GLY A 208 0.10 -27.43 0.21
C GLY A 208 0.14 -27.46 -1.33
N THR A 209 -0.90 -27.01 -2.04
CA THR A 209 -1.00 -27.07 -3.50
C THR A 209 -1.77 -25.88 -4.06
N LEU A 210 -1.36 -25.40 -5.24
CA LEU A 210 -2.00 -24.32 -5.96
C LEU A 210 -3.15 -24.77 -6.87
N LYS A 211 -3.40 -26.09 -6.97
CA LYS A 211 -4.43 -26.69 -7.85
C LYS A 211 -5.81 -26.10 -7.62
N GLY A 212 -6.19 -25.95 -6.34
CA GLY A 212 -7.50 -25.45 -5.96
C GLY A 212 -7.79 -24.02 -6.43
N PHE A 213 -6.75 -23.25 -6.78
CA PHE A 213 -6.85 -21.87 -7.25
C PHE A 213 -6.63 -21.72 -8.75
N GLY A 214 -6.29 -22.80 -9.47
CA GLY A 214 -5.94 -22.76 -10.89
C GLY A 214 -4.59 -22.10 -11.18
N LEU A 215 -3.77 -21.82 -10.18
CA LEU A 215 -2.51 -21.07 -10.30
C LEU A 215 -1.31 -21.94 -10.72
N GLU A 216 -1.45 -23.26 -10.78
CA GLU A 216 -0.34 -24.17 -11.15
C GLU A 216 0.22 -23.86 -12.55
N ASP A 217 -0.67 -23.60 -13.50
CA ASP A 217 -0.34 -23.35 -14.91
C ASP A 217 -0.19 -21.85 -15.25
N ALA A 218 -0.25 -20.98 -14.23
CA ALA A 218 -0.17 -19.53 -14.36
C ALA A 218 0.96 -18.92 -13.49
N PRO A 219 2.23 -19.21 -13.83
CA PRO A 219 3.36 -18.82 -12.99
C PRO A 219 3.53 -17.31 -12.79
N LEU A 220 3.22 -16.50 -13.81
CA LEU A 220 3.34 -15.04 -13.70
C LEU A 220 2.23 -14.47 -12.79
N ALA A 221 1.01 -14.97 -12.91
CA ALA A 221 -0.11 -14.64 -12.03
C ALA A 221 0.19 -15.04 -10.58
N THR A 222 0.79 -16.23 -10.37
CA THR A 222 1.22 -16.72 -9.06
C THR A 222 2.23 -15.76 -8.43
N ILE A 223 3.24 -15.33 -9.17
CA ILE A 223 4.25 -14.37 -8.69
C ILE A 223 3.60 -13.04 -8.30
N ALA A 224 2.72 -12.52 -9.14
CA ALA A 224 1.99 -11.29 -8.84
C ALA A 224 1.11 -11.41 -7.58
N ALA A 225 0.43 -12.55 -7.40
CA ALA A 225 -0.39 -12.83 -6.21
C ALA A 225 0.45 -12.89 -4.92
N GLY A 226 1.59 -13.57 -4.97
CA GLY A 226 2.52 -13.63 -3.84
C GLY A 226 3.06 -12.25 -3.43
N ALA A 227 3.32 -11.37 -4.39
CA ALA A 227 3.77 -10.01 -4.13
C ALA A 227 2.70 -9.16 -3.42
N VAL A 228 1.42 -9.33 -3.74
CA VAL A 228 0.30 -8.69 -3.00
C VAL A 228 0.28 -9.16 -1.56
N LEU A 229 0.36 -10.47 -1.31
CA LEU A 229 0.34 -11.04 0.04
C LEU A 229 1.55 -10.60 0.87
N HIS A 230 2.74 -10.56 0.27
CA HIS A 230 3.94 -9.99 0.89
C HIS A 230 3.71 -8.53 1.29
N TYR A 231 3.10 -7.73 0.42
CA TYR A 231 2.84 -6.32 0.68
C TYR A 231 1.91 -6.10 1.86
N LEU A 232 0.88 -6.94 2.04
CA LEU A 232 0.01 -6.89 3.23
C LEU A 232 0.81 -7.07 4.53
N ASP A 233 1.70 -8.03 4.56
CA ASP A 233 2.57 -8.25 5.74
C ASP A 233 3.55 -7.08 5.96
N PHE A 234 4.12 -6.57 4.88
CA PHE A 234 5.04 -5.42 4.91
C PHE A 234 4.39 -4.16 5.51
N ILE A 235 3.12 -3.89 5.21
CA ILE A 235 2.37 -2.77 5.80
C ILE A 235 1.77 -3.08 7.18
N HIS A 236 2.12 -4.23 7.76
CA HIS A 236 1.63 -4.71 9.04
C HIS A 236 0.10 -4.90 9.11
N HIS A 237 -0.54 -5.15 7.97
CA HIS A 237 -1.96 -5.48 7.97
C HIS A 237 -2.17 -6.92 8.43
N ARG A 238 -2.76 -7.11 9.63
CA ARG A 238 -2.88 -8.43 10.29
C ARG A 238 -4.22 -9.11 10.05
N GLU A 239 -5.24 -8.38 9.63
CA GLU A 239 -6.59 -8.91 9.44
C GLU A 239 -6.79 -9.38 8.00
N THR A 240 -6.22 -10.53 7.65
CA THR A 240 -6.30 -11.12 6.29
C THR A 240 -7.18 -12.36 6.21
N THR A 241 -7.86 -12.73 7.30
CA THR A 241 -8.66 -13.97 7.40
C THR A 241 -9.87 -13.99 6.47
N HIS A 242 -10.38 -12.82 6.08
CA HIS A 242 -11.48 -12.68 5.12
C HIS A 242 -11.05 -12.88 3.66
N ILE A 243 -9.74 -12.88 3.37
CA ILE A 243 -9.19 -13.23 2.05
C ILE A 243 -9.11 -14.76 1.99
N GLN A 244 -10.16 -15.40 1.44
CA GLN A 244 -10.35 -16.84 1.50
C GLN A 244 -9.90 -17.60 0.25
N GLY A 245 -9.56 -16.92 -0.82
CA GLY A 245 -9.10 -17.51 -2.07
C GLY A 245 -8.65 -16.49 -3.09
N CYS A 246 -7.97 -16.98 -4.13
CA CYS A 246 -7.57 -16.19 -5.28
C CYS A 246 -8.19 -16.80 -6.53
N LEU A 247 -8.99 -16.02 -7.26
CA LEU A 247 -9.63 -16.47 -8.49
C LEU A 247 -8.76 -16.14 -9.70
N LEU A 248 -8.44 -17.17 -10.50
CA LEU A 248 -7.71 -16.96 -11.75
C LEU A 248 -8.64 -16.52 -12.87
N TYR A 249 -8.40 -15.34 -13.43
CA TYR A 249 -9.00 -14.89 -14.70
C TYR A 249 -8.19 -15.46 -15.86
N THR A 250 -8.82 -16.26 -16.70
CA THR A 250 -8.22 -16.77 -17.93
C THR A 250 -8.61 -15.87 -19.11
N SER A 251 -7.66 -15.59 -20.01
CA SER A 251 -7.99 -14.99 -21.30
C SER A 251 -9.04 -15.85 -22.01
N PRO A 252 -10.11 -15.27 -22.58
CA PRO A 252 -10.96 -16.04 -23.46
C PRO A 252 -10.07 -16.62 -24.57
N SER A 253 -10.11 -17.96 -24.71
CA SER A 253 -9.40 -18.65 -25.80
C SER A 253 -9.72 -17.95 -27.11
N PRO A 254 -8.74 -17.65 -27.99
CA PRO A 254 -9.05 -17.23 -29.35
C PRO A 254 -9.94 -18.34 -29.92
N ARG A 255 -11.21 -18.02 -30.16
CA ARG A 255 -12.04 -18.93 -30.96
C ARG A 255 -11.47 -18.88 -32.36
N ASP A 256 -11.06 -20.04 -32.85
CA ASP A 256 -10.69 -20.31 -34.22
C ASP A 256 -11.72 -19.74 -35.22
#